data_84c3d6434bd95ccfa286aa604f46fa11
#
_entry.id   84c3d6434bd95ccfa286aa604f46fa11
#
_cell.length_a   1.000
_cell.length_b   1.000
_cell.length_c   1.000
_cell.angle_alpha   90.00
_cell.angle_beta   90.00
_cell.angle_gamma   90.00
#
_symmetry.space_group_name_H-M   'P 1'
#
loop_
_entity.id
_entity.type
_entity.pdbx_description
1 polymer ?
#
loop_
_entity_poly.entity_id
_entity_poly.type
_entity_poly.pdbx_seq_one_letter_code
_entity_poly.pdbx_strand_id
1 'polypeptide(L)'
;LGVDLRGRSQTLRVNYRTSHQIRRVADRLLSSDVADVDGIVESRTGTNSVFNGPDPEVRLAKSQEEETRFVADWLKACVADGVEPHELAVFVRSEAELERARAAVRLAGLEPVTADGGGTMRRGAVTIGTMHLAKGLEFRAVAVMACDDEVLPLQARIENVVDDSDLEDVYDTERHLLYVSCTRARDRLLVTGVKPASEFLEDLRGVLGQTVN
;
A
#
# COMPACT_ATOMS: atom_id res chain seq x y z
N LEU A 1 -11.88 -30.93 -28.66
CA LEU A 1 -10.43 -30.69 -28.63
C LEU A 1 -10.08 -30.15 -27.26
N GLY A 2 -9.74 -31.07 -26.31
CA GLY A 2 -9.26 -30.72 -25.00
C GLY A 2 -7.77 -30.41 -25.08
N VAL A 3 -7.40 -29.15 -24.83
CA VAL A 3 -5.99 -28.76 -24.68
C VAL A 3 -5.59 -29.08 -23.23
N ASP A 4 -4.71 -30.06 -23.03
CA ASP A 4 -4.13 -30.34 -21.72
C ASP A 4 -3.15 -29.21 -21.35
N LEU A 5 -3.52 -28.39 -20.36
CA LEU A 5 -2.72 -27.27 -19.85
C LEU A 5 -1.85 -27.67 -18.64
N ARG A 6 -1.88 -28.93 -18.21
CA ARG A 6 -1.08 -29.42 -17.09
C ARG A 6 0.40 -29.32 -17.41
N GLY A 7 1.15 -28.62 -16.57
CA GLY A 7 2.60 -28.46 -16.69
C GLY A 7 3.08 -27.32 -17.61
N ARG A 8 2.19 -26.43 -18.10
CA ARG A 8 2.54 -25.26 -18.91
C ARG A 8 2.40 -23.93 -18.18
N SER A 9 2.04 -23.95 -16.90
CA SER A 9 2.04 -22.77 -16.05
C SER A 9 3.50 -22.49 -15.65
N GLN A 10 4.12 -21.50 -16.27
CA GLN A 10 5.39 -20.93 -15.80
C GLN A 10 5.08 -19.71 -14.96
N THR A 11 5.34 -19.80 -13.67
CA THR A 11 5.28 -18.63 -12.78
C THR A 11 6.36 -17.65 -13.21
N LEU A 12 5.97 -16.44 -13.62
CA LEU A 12 6.90 -15.35 -13.90
C LEU A 12 7.58 -14.95 -12.59
N ARG A 13 8.78 -15.46 -12.35
CA ARG A 13 9.60 -15.17 -11.16
C ARG A 13 10.28 -13.79 -11.20
N VAL A 14 9.98 -12.98 -12.20
CA VAL A 14 10.58 -11.65 -12.39
C VAL A 14 9.50 -10.60 -12.27
N ASN A 15 9.63 -9.74 -11.26
CA ASN A 15 8.75 -8.59 -11.07
C ASN A 15 9.41 -7.35 -11.68
N TYR A 16 8.75 -6.77 -12.68
CA TYR A 16 9.19 -5.55 -13.39
C TYR A 16 8.46 -4.30 -12.89
N ARG A 17 7.55 -4.44 -11.91
CA ARG A 17 6.62 -3.37 -11.52
C ARG A 17 7.05 -2.63 -10.27
N THR A 18 7.65 -3.31 -9.30
CA THR A 18 7.90 -2.80 -7.94
C THR A 18 9.33 -3.09 -7.54
N SER A 19 10.01 -2.17 -6.87
CA SER A 19 11.37 -2.39 -6.38
C SER A 19 11.44 -3.56 -5.40
N HIS A 20 12.62 -4.19 -5.31
CA HIS A 20 12.85 -5.31 -4.39
C HIS A 20 12.54 -4.92 -2.93
N GLN A 21 12.94 -3.71 -2.53
CA GLN A 21 12.74 -3.20 -1.17
C GLN A 21 11.26 -3.06 -0.83
N ILE A 22 10.47 -2.46 -1.73
CA ILE A 22 9.01 -2.33 -1.54
C ILE A 22 8.36 -3.71 -1.47
N ARG A 23 8.71 -4.61 -2.39
CA ARG A 23 8.15 -5.94 -2.43
C ARG A 23 8.43 -6.71 -1.13
N ARG A 24 9.69 -6.71 -0.68
CA ARG A 24 10.10 -7.37 0.56
C ARG A 24 9.33 -6.88 1.80
N VAL A 25 9.04 -5.58 1.87
CA VAL A 25 8.29 -5.00 2.98
C VAL A 25 6.80 -5.33 2.85
N ALA A 26 6.21 -5.16 1.68
CA ALA A 26 4.79 -5.44 1.45
C ALA A 26 4.45 -6.92 1.64
N ASP A 27 5.31 -7.83 1.21
CA ASP A 27 5.08 -9.29 1.35
C ASP A 27 4.94 -9.75 2.82
N ARG A 28 5.38 -8.94 3.80
CA ARG A 28 5.16 -9.21 5.24
C ARG A 28 3.70 -9.10 5.67
N LEU A 29 2.88 -8.38 4.92
CA LEU A 29 1.44 -8.27 5.17
C LEU A 29 0.68 -9.55 4.83
N LEU A 30 1.25 -10.39 3.99
CA LEU A 30 0.60 -11.60 3.53
C LEU A 30 1.13 -12.78 4.32
N SER A 31 0.24 -13.67 4.78
CA SER A 31 0.64 -14.93 5.37
C SER A 31 1.47 -15.74 4.35
N SER A 32 2.44 -16.52 4.85
CA SER A 32 3.32 -17.36 4.04
C SER A 32 2.57 -18.41 3.21
N ASP A 33 1.34 -18.70 3.56
CA ASP A 33 0.53 -19.78 3.04
C ASP A 33 -0.75 -19.27 2.37
N VAL A 34 -0.60 -18.61 1.21
CA VAL A 34 -1.76 -18.44 0.33
C VAL A 34 -1.84 -19.66 -0.56
N ALA A 35 -2.73 -20.59 -0.21
CA ALA A 35 -3.15 -21.64 -1.12
C ALA A 35 -3.91 -21.00 -2.29
N ASP A 36 -3.49 -21.27 -3.52
CA ASP A 36 -4.28 -20.97 -4.70
C ASP A 36 -5.59 -21.79 -4.64
N VAL A 37 -6.61 -21.34 -5.40
CA VAL A 37 -7.94 -22.01 -5.52
C VAL A 37 -7.83 -23.52 -5.81
N ASP A 38 -6.69 -23.97 -6.34
CA ASP A 38 -6.37 -25.37 -6.62
C ASP A 38 -5.55 -26.06 -5.49
N GLY A 39 -5.38 -25.43 -4.32
CA GLY A 39 -4.65 -26.02 -3.19
C GLY A 39 -3.14 -26.13 -3.39
N ILE A 40 -2.57 -25.51 -4.40
CA ILE A 40 -1.13 -25.48 -4.64
C ILE A 40 -0.55 -24.31 -3.83
N VAL A 41 0.19 -24.64 -2.77
CA VAL A 41 0.98 -23.66 -2.01
C VAL A 41 2.13 -23.20 -2.90
N GLU A 42 1.93 -22.12 -3.65
CA GLU A 42 3.04 -21.45 -4.34
C GLU A 42 3.85 -20.64 -3.32
N SER A 43 5.04 -21.11 -3.03
CA SER A 43 6.03 -20.33 -2.27
C SER A 43 6.33 -19.03 -3.03
N ARG A 44 5.84 -17.91 -2.52
CA ARG A 44 6.15 -16.55 -3.03
C ARG A 44 7.61 -16.14 -2.77
N THR A 45 8.35 -16.94 -2.02
CA THR A 45 9.79 -16.81 -1.82
C THR A 45 10.52 -17.15 -3.11
N GLY A 46 10.88 -16.13 -3.89
CA GLY A 46 11.68 -16.34 -5.11
C GLY A 46 11.32 -15.45 -6.30
N THR A 47 10.35 -14.54 -6.16
CA THR A 47 10.13 -13.52 -7.19
C THR A 47 11.18 -12.43 -7.04
N ASN A 48 12.16 -12.38 -7.94
CA ASN A 48 13.18 -11.33 -7.97
C ASN A 48 12.64 -10.08 -8.68
N SER A 49 12.67 -8.95 -8.01
CA SER A 49 12.45 -7.66 -8.67
C SER A 49 13.71 -7.23 -9.40
N VAL A 50 13.56 -6.69 -10.62
CA VAL A 50 14.67 -6.18 -11.44
C VAL A 50 15.13 -4.81 -10.95
N PHE A 51 14.29 -4.11 -10.19
CA PHE A 51 14.56 -2.76 -9.71
C PHE A 51 14.96 -2.76 -8.24
N ASN A 52 15.99 -1.95 -7.93
CA ASN A 52 16.33 -1.56 -6.59
C ASN A 52 15.92 -0.11 -6.38
N GLY A 53 15.34 0.19 -5.23
CA GLY A 53 14.93 1.52 -4.81
C GLY A 53 15.35 1.77 -3.36
N PRO A 54 15.04 2.94 -2.80
CA PRO A 54 15.21 3.18 -1.38
C PRO A 54 14.30 2.24 -0.57
N ASP A 55 14.67 2.00 0.68
CA ASP A 55 13.81 1.27 1.60
C ASP A 55 12.51 2.05 1.83
N PRO A 56 11.35 1.36 1.90
CA PRO A 56 10.09 1.97 2.26
C PRO A 56 10.15 2.63 3.63
N GLU A 57 9.47 3.77 3.75
CA GLU A 57 9.35 4.49 5.01
C GLU A 57 8.02 4.14 5.68
N VAL A 58 8.07 3.75 6.96
CA VAL A 58 6.87 3.56 7.80
C VAL A 58 6.99 4.52 8.98
N ARG A 59 6.11 5.53 9.03
CA ARG A 59 6.15 6.60 10.03
C ARG A 59 4.87 6.66 10.86
N LEU A 60 5.02 6.78 12.17
CA LEU A 60 3.92 6.96 13.10
C LEU A 60 3.89 8.40 13.60
N ALA A 61 2.77 9.08 13.36
CA ALA A 61 2.52 10.44 13.83
C ALA A 61 1.83 10.45 15.21
N LYS A 62 1.89 11.59 15.88
CA LYS A 62 1.18 11.83 17.14
C LYS A 62 -0.18 12.49 16.91
N SER A 63 -0.38 13.10 15.74
CA SER A 63 -1.62 13.75 15.35
C SER A 63 -1.79 13.74 13.83
N GLN A 64 -3.00 14.01 13.35
CA GLN A 64 -3.31 14.11 11.92
C GLN A 64 -2.53 15.26 11.26
N GLU A 65 -2.29 16.36 11.98
CA GLU A 65 -1.50 17.48 11.48
C GLU A 65 -0.02 17.11 11.30
N GLU A 66 0.52 16.28 12.21
CA GLU A 66 1.89 15.79 12.08
C GLU A 66 2.01 14.82 10.91
N GLU A 67 1.05 13.91 10.76
CA GLU A 67 0.99 13.00 9.61
C GLU A 67 0.90 13.76 8.29
N THR A 68 -0.02 14.73 8.22
CA THR A 68 -0.21 15.58 7.04
C THR A 68 1.10 16.26 6.64
N ARG A 69 1.88 16.75 7.61
CA ARG A 69 3.21 17.34 7.34
C ARG A 69 4.20 16.29 6.85
N PHE A 70 4.25 15.11 7.45
CA PHE A 70 5.13 14.02 7.00
C PHE A 70 4.88 13.67 5.53
N VAL A 71 3.61 13.47 5.18
CA VAL A 71 3.24 13.14 3.80
C VAL A 71 3.55 14.29 2.85
N ALA A 72 3.24 15.54 3.25
CA ALA A 72 3.52 16.72 2.43
C ALA A 72 5.02 16.90 2.15
N ASP A 73 5.85 16.77 3.17
CA ASP A 73 7.31 16.92 3.03
C ASP A 73 7.91 15.78 2.19
N TRP A 74 7.39 14.57 2.35
CA TRP A 74 7.80 13.44 1.53
C TRP A 74 7.42 13.64 0.04
N LEU A 75 6.20 14.13 -0.24
CA LEU A 75 5.77 14.46 -1.61
C LEU A 75 6.66 15.53 -2.24
N LYS A 76 7.00 16.60 -1.49
CA LYS A 76 7.95 17.63 -1.95
C LYS A 76 9.32 17.03 -2.28
N ALA A 77 9.82 16.16 -1.42
CA ALA A 77 11.09 15.47 -1.65
C ALA A 77 11.05 14.60 -2.93
N CYS A 78 9.96 13.88 -3.16
CA CYS A 78 9.79 13.13 -4.40
C CYS A 78 9.84 14.02 -5.64
N VAL A 79 9.15 15.17 -5.62
CA VAL A 79 9.17 16.13 -6.74
C VAL A 79 10.56 16.74 -6.92
N ALA A 80 11.26 17.08 -5.84
CA ALA A 80 12.63 17.60 -5.90
C ALA A 80 13.61 16.59 -6.52
N ASP A 81 13.35 15.30 -6.33
CA ASP A 81 14.12 14.19 -6.94
C ASP A 81 13.65 13.81 -8.36
N GLY A 82 12.80 14.63 -8.97
CA GLY A 82 12.39 14.48 -10.37
C GLY A 82 11.24 13.49 -10.60
N VAL A 83 10.40 13.26 -9.59
CA VAL A 83 9.12 12.55 -9.78
C VAL A 83 8.06 13.58 -10.19
N GLU A 84 7.42 13.37 -11.33
CA GLU A 84 6.37 14.26 -11.79
C GLU A 84 5.10 14.10 -10.93
N PRO A 85 4.29 15.18 -10.70
CA PRO A 85 3.10 15.09 -9.86
C PRO A 85 2.12 14.00 -10.26
N HIS A 86 1.95 13.73 -11.54
CA HIS A 86 1.06 12.67 -12.03
C HIS A 86 1.60 11.24 -11.83
N GLU A 87 2.86 11.10 -11.45
CA GLU A 87 3.49 9.84 -11.06
C GLU A 87 3.42 9.59 -9.54
N LEU A 88 2.73 10.49 -8.80
CA LEU A 88 2.51 10.41 -7.36
C LEU A 88 1.08 9.99 -7.05
N ALA A 89 0.90 9.15 -6.03
CA ALA A 89 -0.41 8.87 -5.48
C ALA A 89 -0.42 8.89 -3.94
N VAL A 90 -1.59 9.21 -3.39
CA VAL A 90 -1.87 9.09 -1.96
C VAL A 90 -3.13 8.24 -1.80
N PHE A 91 -3.01 7.10 -1.14
CA PHE A 91 -4.13 6.21 -0.87
C PHE A 91 -4.51 6.22 0.60
N VAL A 92 -5.83 6.12 0.85
CA VAL A 92 -6.44 6.01 2.18
C VAL A 92 -7.41 4.84 2.21
N ARG A 93 -7.76 4.36 3.41
CA ARG A 93 -8.64 3.20 3.52
C ARG A 93 -10.07 3.45 3.04
N SER A 94 -10.63 4.61 3.33
CA SER A 94 -12.03 4.94 3.04
C SER A 94 -12.19 6.37 2.55
N GLU A 95 -13.37 6.70 2.04
CA GLU A 95 -13.70 8.05 1.59
C GLU A 95 -13.66 9.08 2.73
N ALA A 96 -13.93 8.65 3.97
CA ALA A 96 -13.85 9.53 5.14
C ALA A 96 -12.47 10.16 5.32
N GLU A 97 -11.40 9.47 4.88
CA GLU A 97 -10.02 9.93 5.02
C GLU A 97 -9.50 10.72 3.80
N LEU A 98 -10.30 10.87 2.73
CA LEU A 98 -9.85 11.57 1.52
C LEU A 98 -9.47 13.03 1.78
N GLU A 99 -10.12 13.70 2.72
CA GLU A 99 -9.78 15.09 3.05
C GLU A 99 -8.40 15.21 3.72
N ARG A 100 -7.97 14.20 4.51
CA ARG A 100 -6.59 14.13 5.05
C ARG A 100 -5.58 14.02 3.91
N ALA A 101 -5.83 13.14 2.94
CA ALA A 101 -4.98 13.00 1.76
C ALA A 101 -4.94 14.29 0.95
N ARG A 102 -6.08 14.94 0.74
CA ARG A 102 -6.21 16.21 0.03
C ARG A 102 -5.42 17.33 0.73
N ALA A 103 -5.53 17.41 2.05
CA ALA A 103 -4.81 18.39 2.86
C ALA A 103 -3.28 18.20 2.73
N ALA A 104 -2.79 16.95 2.77
CA ALA A 104 -1.37 16.66 2.63
C ALA A 104 -0.83 17.07 1.24
N VAL A 105 -1.55 16.76 0.17
CA VAL A 105 -1.16 17.13 -1.20
C VAL A 105 -1.16 18.65 -1.36
N ARG A 106 -2.18 19.36 -0.86
CA ARG A 106 -2.23 20.83 -0.89
C ARG A 106 -1.12 21.47 -0.07
N LEU A 107 -0.80 20.94 1.10
CA LEU A 107 0.31 21.40 1.94
C LEU A 107 1.67 21.22 1.26
N ALA A 108 1.78 20.21 0.38
CA ALA A 108 2.94 20.06 -0.47
C ALA A 108 3.03 21.11 -1.60
N GLY A 109 2.00 21.92 -1.80
CA GLY A 109 1.91 22.87 -2.92
C GLY A 109 1.53 22.21 -4.25
N LEU A 110 0.93 21.01 -4.18
CA LEU A 110 0.54 20.22 -5.34
C LEU A 110 -0.99 20.19 -5.50
N GLU A 111 -1.45 19.90 -6.70
CA GLU A 111 -2.88 19.81 -7.01
C GLU A 111 -3.37 18.36 -6.80
N PRO A 112 -4.35 18.11 -5.90
CA PRO A 112 -4.92 16.78 -5.74
C PRO A 112 -6.03 16.52 -6.77
N VAL A 113 -6.05 15.31 -7.35
CA VAL A 113 -7.14 14.82 -8.18
C VAL A 113 -7.63 13.48 -7.63
N THR A 114 -8.93 13.36 -7.43
CA THR A 114 -9.52 12.11 -6.94
C THR A 114 -9.60 11.09 -8.08
N ALA A 115 -9.14 9.86 -7.81
CA ALA A 115 -9.29 8.75 -8.74
C ALA A 115 -10.78 8.44 -8.97
N ASP A 116 -11.18 8.34 -10.22
CA ASP A 116 -12.57 8.07 -10.65
C ASP A 116 -12.82 6.60 -11.07
N GLY A 117 -11.82 5.73 -10.82
CA GLY A 117 -11.85 4.33 -11.27
C GLY A 117 -11.61 4.13 -12.78
N GLY A 118 -11.52 5.20 -13.55
CA GLY A 118 -11.24 5.15 -15.00
C GLY A 118 -9.76 5.12 -15.36
N GLY A 119 -8.87 5.19 -14.35
CA GLY A 119 -7.42 5.08 -14.55
C GLY A 119 -6.75 6.27 -15.23
N THR A 120 -7.46 7.38 -15.45
CA THR A 120 -6.91 8.55 -16.12
C THR A 120 -6.07 9.39 -15.17
N MET A 121 -4.76 9.34 -15.30
CA MET A 121 -3.84 10.22 -14.55
C MET A 121 -3.86 11.61 -15.19
N ARG A 122 -4.17 12.64 -14.38
CA ARG A 122 -4.15 14.03 -14.82
C ARG A 122 -2.72 14.58 -14.71
N ARG A 123 -2.15 15.03 -15.84
CA ARG A 123 -0.84 15.68 -15.82
C ARG A 123 -0.81 16.88 -14.86
N GLY A 124 0.27 16.97 -14.09
CA GLY A 124 0.48 18.06 -13.13
C GLY A 124 -0.30 17.92 -11.81
N ALA A 125 -1.06 16.83 -11.61
CA ALA A 125 -1.81 16.60 -10.39
C ALA A 125 -1.41 15.28 -9.74
N VAL A 126 -1.51 15.21 -8.41
CA VAL A 126 -1.30 14.01 -7.60
C VAL A 126 -2.62 13.24 -7.48
N THR A 127 -2.60 11.96 -7.77
CA THR A 127 -3.79 11.11 -7.62
C THR A 127 -4.04 10.84 -6.13
N ILE A 128 -5.26 11.10 -5.66
CA ILE A 128 -5.72 10.66 -4.35
C ILE A 128 -6.88 9.66 -4.51
N GLY A 129 -6.96 8.66 -3.66
CA GLY A 129 -8.04 7.68 -3.76
C GLY A 129 -8.09 6.71 -2.59
N THR A 130 -9.15 5.90 -2.58
CA THR A 130 -9.23 4.80 -1.63
C THR A 130 -8.38 3.61 -2.08
N MET A 131 -7.97 2.77 -1.13
CA MET A 131 -7.19 1.55 -1.41
C MET A 131 -7.90 0.63 -2.41
N HIS A 132 -9.23 0.64 -2.46
CA HIS A 132 -10.00 -0.14 -3.43
C HIS A 132 -9.77 0.29 -4.88
N LEU A 133 -9.57 1.59 -5.09
CA LEU A 133 -9.31 2.16 -6.42
C LEU A 133 -7.85 2.00 -6.87
N ALA A 134 -6.97 1.54 -5.99
CA ALA A 134 -5.55 1.33 -6.30
C ALA A 134 -5.33 0.20 -7.32
N LYS A 135 -6.26 -0.76 -7.41
CA LYS A 135 -6.13 -1.92 -8.29
C LYS A 135 -6.00 -1.49 -9.76
N GLY A 136 -4.97 -1.99 -10.44
CA GLY A 136 -4.70 -1.69 -11.85
C GLY A 136 -3.91 -0.40 -12.11
N LEU A 137 -3.73 0.45 -11.09
CA LEU A 137 -2.92 1.66 -11.20
C LEU A 137 -1.44 1.37 -10.92
N GLU A 138 -0.57 2.32 -11.33
CA GLU A 138 0.87 2.21 -11.16
C GLU A 138 1.48 3.62 -11.07
N PHE A 139 2.32 3.85 -10.06
CA PHE A 139 2.94 5.15 -9.80
C PHE A 139 4.43 4.98 -9.48
N ARG A 140 5.24 6.00 -9.73
CA ARG A 140 6.63 5.98 -9.29
C ARG A 140 6.75 6.05 -7.77
N ALA A 141 5.89 6.86 -7.14
CA ALA A 141 5.91 6.98 -5.69
C ALA A 141 4.47 6.99 -5.13
N VAL A 142 4.26 6.25 -4.05
CA VAL A 142 2.97 6.12 -3.38
C VAL A 142 3.12 6.42 -1.90
N ALA A 143 2.24 7.26 -1.37
CA ALA A 143 1.99 7.35 0.06
C ALA A 143 0.69 6.62 0.39
N VAL A 144 0.71 5.78 1.41
CA VAL A 144 -0.49 5.19 2.01
C VAL A 144 -0.60 5.81 3.40
N MET A 145 -1.67 6.56 3.66
CA MET A 145 -1.82 7.32 4.90
C MET A 145 -3.13 7.01 5.62
N ALA A 146 -3.29 7.57 6.82
CA ALA A 146 -4.43 7.29 7.70
C ALA A 146 -4.56 5.80 8.04
N CYS A 147 -3.43 5.11 8.21
CA CYS A 147 -3.40 3.74 8.71
C CYS A 147 -3.46 3.75 10.25
N ASP A 148 -4.51 4.40 10.78
CA ASP A 148 -4.77 4.50 12.22
C ASP A 148 -5.49 3.23 12.69
N ASP A 149 -5.46 2.96 13.98
CA ASP A 149 -6.37 2.01 14.61
C ASP A 149 -7.82 2.42 14.34
N GLU A 150 -8.75 1.48 14.25
CA GLU A 150 -10.16 1.67 13.85
C GLU A 150 -10.39 2.10 12.38
N VAL A 151 -9.38 2.66 11.70
CA VAL A 151 -9.44 3.01 10.27
C VAL A 151 -8.96 1.85 9.40
N LEU A 152 -7.90 1.16 9.84
CA LEU A 152 -7.34 -0.01 9.16
C LEU A 152 -6.91 -1.08 10.20
N PRO A 153 -7.58 -2.22 10.32
CA PRO A 153 -8.77 -2.62 9.57
C PRO A 153 -9.98 -1.71 9.84
N LEU A 154 -10.92 -1.63 8.87
CA LEU A 154 -12.07 -0.76 8.99
C LEU A 154 -13.01 -1.27 10.09
N GLN A 155 -13.12 -0.52 11.19
CA GLN A 155 -13.88 -0.89 12.40
C GLN A 155 -15.33 -1.32 12.08
N ALA A 156 -16.02 -0.61 11.19
CA ALA A 156 -17.39 -0.95 10.80
C ALA A 156 -17.52 -2.34 10.15
N ARG A 157 -16.44 -2.91 9.60
CA ARG A 157 -16.43 -4.28 9.10
C ARG A 157 -16.29 -5.29 10.22
N ILE A 158 -15.46 -4.98 11.23
CA ILE A 158 -15.22 -5.83 12.39
C ILE A 158 -16.51 -5.92 13.25
N GLU A 159 -17.20 -4.80 13.46
CA GLU A 159 -18.43 -4.76 14.25
C GLU A 159 -19.59 -5.61 13.68
N ASN A 160 -19.54 -5.93 12.39
CA ASN A 160 -20.53 -6.78 11.73
C ASN A 160 -20.16 -8.27 11.68
N VAL A 161 -19.05 -8.66 12.29
CA VAL A 161 -18.59 -10.05 12.34
C VAL A 161 -19.42 -10.86 13.31
N VAL A 162 -19.77 -12.07 12.91
CA VAL A 162 -20.63 -12.98 13.71
C VAL A 162 -19.80 -14.09 14.38
N ASP A 163 -18.71 -14.53 13.74
CA ASP A 163 -17.85 -15.59 14.26
C ASP A 163 -16.36 -15.32 13.94
N ASP A 164 -15.48 -16.14 14.54
CA ASP A 164 -14.03 -15.96 14.43
C ASP A 164 -13.51 -16.16 13.00
N SER A 165 -14.17 -17.00 12.18
CA SER A 165 -13.79 -17.22 10.79
C SER A 165 -14.06 -16.01 9.93
N ASP A 166 -15.22 -15.36 10.14
CA ASP A 166 -15.57 -14.12 9.46
C ASP A 166 -14.58 -12.99 9.83
N LEU A 167 -14.07 -12.99 11.08
CA LEU A 167 -13.08 -12.04 11.54
C LEU A 167 -11.76 -12.20 10.80
N GLU A 168 -11.26 -13.42 10.66
CA GLU A 168 -10.05 -13.73 9.89
C GLU A 168 -10.19 -13.26 8.43
N ASP A 169 -11.34 -13.52 7.79
CA ASP A 169 -11.60 -13.08 6.41
C ASP A 169 -11.59 -11.55 6.27
N VAL A 170 -12.12 -10.84 7.27
CA VAL A 170 -12.05 -9.36 7.30
C VAL A 170 -10.60 -8.90 7.37
N TYR A 171 -9.81 -9.44 8.30
CA TYR A 171 -8.40 -9.08 8.47
C TYR A 171 -7.58 -9.36 7.21
N ASP A 172 -7.76 -10.52 6.60
CA ASP A 172 -7.07 -10.91 5.37
C ASP A 172 -7.43 -9.98 4.21
N THR A 173 -8.70 -9.60 4.09
CA THR A 173 -9.13 -8.62 3.09
C THR A 173 -8.47 -7.26 3.31
N GLU A 174 -8.43 -6.76 4.55
CA GLU A 174 -7.85 -5.47 4.90
C GLU A 174 -6.31 -5.47 4.67
N ARG A 175 -5.62 -6.55 5.05
CA ARG A 175 -4.20 -6.76 4.75
C ARG A 175 -3.93 -6.76 3.25
N HIS A 176 -4.81 -7.43 2.48
CA HIS A 176 -4.68 -7.48 1.03
C HIS A 176 -4.88 -6.10 0.38
N LEU A 177 -5.82 -5.30 0.85
CA LEU A 177 -6.03 -3.92 0.38
C LEU A 177 -4.78 -3.06 0.62
N LEU A 178 -4.19 -3.13 1.81
CA LEU A 178 -2.95 -2.43 2.13
C LEU A 178 -1.80 -2.92 1.24
N TYR A 179 -1.64 -4.24 1.08
CA TYR A 179 -0.65 -4.85 0.20
C TYR A 179 -0.77 -4.35 -1.24
N VAL A 180 -2.00 -4.38 -1.80
CA VAL A 180 -2.24 -3.90 -3.16
C VAL A 180 -1.86 -2.44 -3.29
N SER A 181 -2.22 -1.59 -2.33
CA SER A 181 -1.88 -0.17 -2.34
C SER A 181 -0.36 0.07 -2.29
N CYS A 182 0.35 -0.61 -1.40
CA CYS A 182 1.81 -0.55 -1.30
C CYS A 182 2.49 -0.97 -2.61
N THR A 183 2.01 -2.05 -3.24
CA THR A 183 2.58 -2.58 -4.48
C THR A 183 2.22 -1.78 -5.74
N ARG A 184 1.47 -0.69 -5.61
CA ARG A 184 1.29 0.31 -6.68
C ARG A 184 2.51 1.20 -6.84
N ALA A 185 3.37 1.26 -5.85
CA ALA A 185 4.62 1.98 -5.89
C ALA A 185 5.69 1.22 -6.68
N ARG A 186 6.32 1.89 -7.64
CA ARG A 186 7.46 1.33 -8.37
C ARG A 186 8.77 1.59 -7.62
N ASP A 187 9.04 2.86 -7.30
CA ASP A 187 10.35 3.32 -6.83
C ASP A 187 10.36 3.67 -5.34
N ARG A 188 9.29 4.33 -4.83
CA ARG A 188 9.24 4.86 -3.46
C ARG A 188 7.89 4.60 -2.79
N LEU A 189 7.93 4.20 -1.53
CA LEU A 189 6.76 3.95 -0.71
C LEU A 189 6.90 4.62 0.66
N LEU A 190 5.86 5.35 1.05
CA LEU A 190 5.66 5.84 2.42
C LEU A 190 4.35 5.26 2.95
N VAL A 191 4.37 4.73 4.18
CA VAL A 191 3.16 4.32 4.89
C VAL A 191 3.10 5.08 6.21
N THR A 192 1.95 5.69 6.51
CA THR A 192 1.78 6.49 7.72
C THR A 192 0.49 6.18 8.45
N GLY A 193 0.48 6.40 9.77
CA GLY A 193 -0.69 6.36 10.62
C GLY A 193 -0.48 7.21 11.87
N VAL A 194 -1.58 7.62 12.50
CA VAL A 194 -1.57 8.32 13.78
C VAL A 194 -1.70 7.30 14.91
N LYS A 195 -1.00 7.54 16.00
CA LYS A 195 -1.08 6.67 17.19
C LYS A 195 -2.39 6.85 17.97
N PRO A 196 -3.08 5.75 18.36
CA PRO A 196 -2.74 4.34 18.11
C PRO A 196 -2.87 4.01 16.62
N ALA A 197 -1.87 3.34 16.06
CA ALA A 197 -1.84 3.01 14.65
C ALA A 197 -2.25 1.55 14.42
N SER A 198 -2.67 1.27 13.19
CA SER A 198 -2.96 -0.09 12.75
C SER A 198 -1.82 -1.06 13.08
N GLU A 199 -2.15 -2.23 13.59
CA GLU A 199 -1.21 -3.32 13.84
C GLU A 199 -0.47 -3.75 12.55
N PHE A 200 -1.08 -3.59 11.37
CA PHE A 200 -0.45 -3.91 10.09
C PHE A 200 0.81 -3.09 9.81
N LEU A 201 0.95 -1.91 10.45
CA LEU A 201 2.17 -1.12 10.35
C LEU A 201 3.34 -1.76 11.10
N GLU A 202 3.06 -2.54 12.14
CA GLU A 202 4.09 -3.30 12.84
C GLU A 202 4.64 -4.42 11.95
N ASP A 203 3.77 -5.10 11.21
CA ASP A 203 4.18 -6.11 10.22
C ASP A 203 5.09 -5.50 9.16
N LEU A 204 4.71 -4.34 8.60
CA LEU A 204 5.53 -3.63 7.61
C LEU A 204 6.90 -3.23 8.14
N ARG A 205 6.97 -2.78 9.40
CA ARG A 205 8.24 -2.38 10.05
C ARG A 205 9.16 -3.59 10.29
N GLY A 206 8.57 -4.79 10.46
CA GLY A 206 9.32 -5.99 10.84
C GLY A 206 9.94 -5.86 12.22
N VAL A 207 10.56 -6.91 12.71
CA VAL A 207 11.26 -6.96 14.02
C VAL A 207 12.56 -6.13 14.02
N LEU A 208 12.60 -4.99 13.33
CA LEU A 208 13.75 -4.05 13.37
C LEU A 208 13.73 -3.14 14.62
N GLY A 209 12.86 -3.41 15.61
CA GLY A 209 12.71 -2.64 16.84
C GLY A 209 13.37 -3.23 18.08
N GLN A 210 14.13 -4.30 17.99
CA GLN A 210 14.98 -4.76 19.11
C GLN A 210 16.44 -4.46 18.84
N THR A 211 16.79 -3.19 18.67
CA THR A 211 18.14 -2.76 19.01
C THR A 211 18.10 -2.39 20.49
N VAL A 212 18.59 -3.33 21.28
CA VAL A 212 18.96 -3.20 22.68
C VAL A 212 19.67 -1.87 22.89
N ASN A 213 19.20 -1.15 23.87
CA ASN A 213 19.95 -0.14 24.57
C ASN A 213 20.83 -0.82 25.62
#